data_6aac4ee3e75bc0ffcb6926f08afe9d02
#
_entry.id   6aac4ee3e75bc0ffcb6926f08afe9d02
#
_cell.length_a   1.000
_cell.length_b   1.000
_cell.length_c   1.000
_cell.angle_alpha   90.00
_cell.angle_beta   90.00
_cell.angle_gamma   90.00
#
_symmetry.space_group_name_H-M   'P 1'
#
loop_
_entity.id
_entity.type
_entity.pdbx_description
1 polymer ?
#
loop_
_entity_poly.entity_id
_entity_poly.type
_entity_poly.pdbx_seq_one_letter_code
_entity_poly.pdbx_strand_id
1 'polypeptide(L)'
;KRFISAYNNRILYHKDKQFNNHSVDMIIEKLENNLFENKHFLPQTYFLGNDLKYFTIVANTRNISGFERKVNYFFEKKIKFPKIQTGGGKFNLKLNKSQLDKLKKIYIEDFNLLETL
;
A
#
# COMPACT_ATOMS: atom_id res chain seq x y z
N LYS A 1 1.22 3.47 5.73
CA LYS A 1 2.16 2.33 5.59
C LYS A 1 2.55 2.10 4.13
N ARG A 2 1.61 2.06 3.17
CA ARG A 2 1.86 1.80 1.75
C ARG A 2 2.89 2.76 1.16
N PHE A 3 2.71 4.08 1.33
CA PHE A 3 3.65 5.09 0.85
C PHE A 3 5.07 4.85 1.37
N ILE A 4 5.23 4.63 2.69
CA ILE A 4 6.54 4.36 3.30
C ILE A 4 7.17 3.10 2.68
N SER A 5 6.38 2.04 2.50
CA SER A 5 6.86 0.81 1.87
C SER A 5 7.30 1.03 0.41
N ALA A 6 6.52 1.78 -0.36
CA ALA A 6 6.83 2.12 -1.74
C ALA A 6 8.11 2.98 -1.83
N TYR A 7 8.22 4.02 -1.00
CA TYR A 7 9.39 4.88 -0.95
C TYR A 7 10.66 4.10 -0.58
N ASN A 8 10.61 3.30 0.49
CA ASN A 8 11.74 2.49 0.92
C ASN A 8 12.17 1.50 -0.18
N ASN A 9 11.21 0.85 -0.82
CA ASN A 9 11.50 -0.15 -1.83
C ASN A 9 12.03 0.47 -3.13
N ARG A 10 11.31 1.44 -3.69
CA ARG A 10 11.62 1.94 -5.04
C ARG A 10 12.73 2.99 -5.05
N ILE A 11 12.80 3.82 -4.03
CA ILE A 11 13.75 4.93 -3.98
C ILE A 11 15.01 4.56 -3.21
N LEU A 12 14.86 4.06 -1.99
CA LEU A 12 16.03 3.79 -1.14
C LEU A 12 16.71 2.46 -1.46
N TYR A 13 15.95 1.40 -1.74
CA TYR A 13 16.50 0.07 -1.99
C TYR A 13 16.86 -0.14 -3.46
N HIS A 14 15.88 -0.06 -4.38
CA HIS A 14 16.12 -0.28 -5.80
C HIS A 14 16.76 0.90 -6.53
N LYS A 15 16.71 2.10 -5.94
CA LYS A 15 17.24 3.34 -6.53
C LYS A 15 16.76 3.54 -7.97
N ASP A 16 15.44 3.41 -8.16
CA ASP A 16 14.83 3.56 -9.48
C ASP A 16 15.26 4.87 -10.13
N LYS A 17 15.72 4.79 -11.37
CA LYS A 17 16.21 5.96 -12.14
C LYS A 17 15.11 7.04 -12.27
N GLN A 18 13.86 6.63 -12.36
CA GLN A 18 12.68 7.51 -12.41
C GLN A 18 12.60 8.46 -11.21
N PHE A 19 13.09 8.03 -10.03
CA PHE A 19 13.03 8.78 -8.78
C PHE A 19 14.41 9.19 -8.25
N ASN A 20 15.39 9.26 -9.14
CA ASN A 20 16.75 9.59 -8.73
C ASN A 20 16.78 10.90 -7.94
N ASN A 21 17.35 10.85 -6.72
CA ASN A 21 17.45 11.99 -5.79
C ASN A 21 16.09 12.63 -5.36
N HIS A 22 14.97 11.93 -5.53
CA HIS A 22 13.68 12.45 -5.06
C HIS A 22 13.55 12.32 -3.53
N SER A 23 13.35 13.46 -2.88
CA SER A 23 12.96 13.49 -1.46
C SER A 23 11.50 13.04 -1.27
N VAL A 24 11.12 12.79 -0.01
CA VAL A 24 9.73 12.49 0.35
C VAL A 24 8.79 13.60 -0.13
N ASP A 25 9.17 14.86 0.08
CA ASP A 25 8.34 16.00 -0.30
C ASP A 25 8.17 16.10 -1.82
N MET A 26 9.22 15.84 -2.60
CA MET A 26 9.13 15.81 -4.07
C MET A 26 8.17 14.72 -4.56
N ILE A 27 8.18 13.54 -3.94
CA ILE A 27 7.23 12.47 -4.29
C ILE A 27 5.80 12.86 -3.91
N ILE A 28 5.60 13.46 -2.72
CA ILE A 28 4.28 13.93 -2.28
C ILE A 28 3.76 15.00 -3.26
N GLU A 29 4.57 15.96 -3.65
CA GLU A 29 4.21 16.99 -4.62
C GLU A 29 3.79 16.40 -5.97
N LYS A 30 4.53 15.41 -6.47
CA LYS A 30 4.13 14.67 -7.68
C LYS A 30 2.78 13.99 -7.53
N LEU A 31 2.50 13.38 -6.37
CA LEU A 31 1.23 12.73 -6.11
C LEU A 31 0.07 13.74 -6.01
N GLU A 32 0.30 14.91 -5.39
CA GLU A 32 -0.67 16.00 -5.31
C GLU A 32 -1.04 16.54 -6.71
N ASN A 33 -0.12 16.52 -7.65
CA ASN A 33 -0.32 16.92 -9.04
C ASN A 33 -0.79 15.78 -9.96
N ASN A 34 -1.26 14.68 -9.41
CA ASN A 34 -1.76 13.50 -10.14
C ASN A 34 -0.72 12.84 -11.07
N LEU A 35 0.54 12.96 -10.77
CA LEU A 35 1.64 12.32 -11.50
C LEU A 35 1.88 10.89 -10.98
N PHE A 36 0.86 10.04 -11.08
CA PHE A 36 0.91 8.64 -10.65
C PHE A 36 1.58 7.75 -11.71
N GLU A 37 2.83 8.01 -12.02
CA GLU A 37 3.57 7.25 -13.03
C GLU A 37 3.98 5.84 -12.54
N ASN A 38 4.05 5.64 -11.22
CA ASN A 38 4.52 4.39 -10.64
C ASN A 38 3.42 3.70 -9.82
N LYS A 39 3.09 2.46 -10.21
CA LYS A 39 2.03 1.65 -9.58
C LYS A 39 2.20 1.43 -8.07
N HIS A 40 3.43 1.51 -7.55
CA HIS A 40 3.69 1.36 -6.12
C HIS A 40 3.10 2.50 -5.28
N PHE A 41 2.92 3.68 -5.88
CA PHE A 41 2.35 4.85 -5.22
C PHE A 41 0.85 5.07 -5.51
N LEU A 42 0.26 4.29 -6.41
CA LEU A 42 -1.18 4.40 -6.70
C LEU A 42 -2.02 4.02 -5.47
N PRO A 43 -3.18 4.67 -5.26
CA PRO A 43 -4.15 4.27 -4.25
C PRO A 43 -4.59 2.80 -4.41
N GLN A 44 -5.02 2.17 -3.33
CA GLN A 44 -5.59 0.81 -3.40
C GLN A 44 -6.90 0.82 -4.19
N THR A 45 -7.69 1.88 -4.04
CA THR A 45 -8.94 2.09 -4.77
C THR A 45 -8.76 2.08 -6.28
N TYR A 46 -7.58 2.46 -6.79
CA TYR A 46 -7.26 2.32 -8.21
C TYR A 46 -7.32 0.86 -8.71
N PHE A 47 -6.94 -0.10 -7.86
CA PHE A 47 -6.91 -1.52 -8.21
C PHE A 47 -8.18 -2.26 -7.79
N LEU A 48 -8.79 -1.85 -6.68
CA LEU A 48 -9.91 -2.56 -6.04
C LEU A 48 -11.26 -1.91 -6.32
N GLY A 49 -11.27 -0.68 -6.85
CA GLY A 49 -12.47 0.14 -6.89
C GLY A 49 -12.89 0.67 -5.52
N ASN A 50 -14.01 1.33 -5.47
CA ASN A 50 -14.54 1.98 -4.26
C ASN A 50 -15.57 1.12 -3.52
N ASP A 51 -15.91 -0.05 -4.04
CA ASP A 51 -16.85 -0.98 -3.41
C ASP A 51 -16.24 -2.37 -3.29
N LEU A 52 -16.04 -2.82 -2.07
CA LEU A 52 -15.48 -4.15 -1.78
C LEU A 52 -16.52 -5.28 -1.84
N LYS A 53 -17.81 -4.97 -2.05
CA LYS A 53 -18.87 -5.98 -2.14
C LYS A 53 -18.73 -6.93 -3.32
N TYR A 54 -17.95 -6.56 -4.33
CA TYR A 54 -17.61 -7.43 -5.45
C TYR A 54 -16.71 -8.60 -5.06
N PHE A 55 -16.03 -8.51 -3.93
CA PHE A 55 -15.11 -9.53 -3.49
C PHE A 55 -15.75 -10.45 -2.47
N THR A 56 -15.73 -11.74 -2.71
CA THR A 56 -16.27 -12.77 -1.80
C THR A 56 -15.57 -12.76 -0.44
N ILE A 57 -14.26 -12.53 -0.44
CA ILE A 57 -13.45 -12.49 0.79
C ILE A 57 -12.51 -11.29 0.73
N VAL A 58 -12.63 -10.43 1.72
CA VAL A 58 -11.73 -9.29 1.91
C VAL A 58 -11.11 -9.36 3.30
N ALA A 59 -9.85 -8.95 3.40
CA ALA A 59 -9.15 -8.87 4.68
C ALA A 59 -8.09 -7.78 4.69
N ASN A 60 -7.79 -7.31 5.88
CA ASN A 60 -6.70 -6.39 6.11
C ASN A 60 -5.37 -7.16 6.21
N THR A 61 -4.30 -6.62 5.64
CA THR A 61 -2.95 -7.20 5.69
C THR A 61 -2.41 -7.41 7.12
N ARG A 62 -3.01 -6.78 8.12
CA ARG A 62 -2.69 -7.02 9.53
C ARG A 62 -3.20 -8.35 10.05
N ASN A 63 -4.15 -8.97 9.36
CA ASN A 63 -4.77 -10.23 9.75
C ASN A 63 -4.74 -11.27 8.62
N ILE A 64 -3.55 -11.54 8.11
CA ILE A 64 -3.35 -12.55 7.06
C ILE A 64 -3.77 -13.94 7.51
N SER A 65 -3.52 -14.30 8.78
CA SER A 65 -3.95 -15.60 9.31
C SER A 65 -5.49 -15.73 9.35
N GLY A 66 -6.20 -14.64 9.63
CA GLY A 66 -7.66 -14.61 9.55
C GLY A 66 -8.16 -14.77 8.11
N PHE A 67 -7.50 -14.13 7.16
CA PHE A 67 -7.78 -14.28 5.74
C PHE A 67 -7.55 -15.73 5.28
N GLU A 68 -6.41 -16.32 5.62
CA GLU A 68 -6.08 -17.71 5.31
C GLU A 68 -7.17 -18.68 5.81
N ARG A 69 -7.64 -18.49 7.06
CA ARG A 69 -8.75 -19.32 7.60
C ARG A 69 -10.04 -19.17 6.79
N LYS A 70 -10.42 -17.93 6.42
CA LYS A 70 -11.62 -17.69 5.61
C LYS A 70 -11.52 -18.34 4.24
N VAL A 71 -10.36 -18.21 3.57
CA VAL A 71 -10.11 -18.84 2.27
C VAL A 71 -10.18 -20.36 2.38
N ASN A 72 -9.53 -20.94 3.38
CA ASN A 72 -9.54 -22.40 3.61
C ASN A 72 -10.94 -22.92 3.89
N TYR A 73 -11.72 -22.21 4.67
CA TYR A 73 -13.11 -22.55 4.94
C TYR A 73 -13.96 -22.49 3.67
N PHE A 74 -13.86 -21.40 2.91
CA PHE A 74 -14.67 -21.19 1.71
C PHE A 74 -14.39 -22.20 0.60
N PHE A 75 -13.12 -22.56 0.41
CA PHE A 75 -12.70 -23.49 -0.64
C PHE A 75 -12.52 -24.95 -0.15
N GLU A 76 -12.82 -25.24 1.11
CA GLU A 76 -12.62 -26.56 1.73
C GLU A 76 -11.17 -27.07 1.54
N LYS A 77 -10.19 -26.19 1.70
CA LYS A 77 -8.76 -26.47 1.48
C LYS A 77 -7.95 -26.26 2.77
N LYS A 78 -6.75 -26.84 2.78
CA LYS A 78 -5.74 -26.60 3.82
C LYS A 78 -4.51 -25.96 3.20
N ILE A 79 -4.64 -24.71 2.77
CA ILE A 79 -3.58 -23.92 2.15
C ILE A 79 -2.93 -23.07 3.23
N LYS A 80 -1.61 -23.01 3.25
CA LYS A 80 -0.83 -22.07 4.07
C LYS A 80 -0.21 -21.03 3.16
N PHE A 81 -0.48 -19.77 3.42
CA PHE A 81 0.13 -18.70 2.64
C PHE A 81 1.60 -18.53 2.99
N PRO A 82 2.52 -18.70 2.03
CA PRO A 82 3.92 -18.51 2.27
C PRO A 82 4.22 -17.02 2.50
N LYS A 83 5.17 -16.75 3.40
CA LYS A 83 5.75 -15.39 3.52
C LYS A 83 6.76 -15.20 2.39
N ILE A 84 6.29 -14.73 1.24
CA ILE A 84 7.13 -14.37 0.10
C ILE A 84 7.41 -12.87 0.16
N GLN A 85 8.56 -12.43 -0.30
CA GLN A 85 8.96 -11.02 -0.35
C GLN A 85 9.00 -10.34 1.04
N THR A 86 9.60 -10.99 1.99
CA THR A 86 9.92 -10.38 3.29
C THR A 86 11.16 -9.47 3.23
N GLY A 87 11.85 -9.45 2.07
CA GLY A 87 13.03 -8.65 1.82
C GLY A 87 12.66 -7.26 1.28
N GLY A 88 13.27 -6.31 1.82
CA GLY A 88 13.35 -4.90 1.46
C GLY A 88 14.28 -4.29 2.49
N GLY A 89 15.13 -3.34 2.10
CA GLY A 89 16.04 -2.71 3.05
C GLY A 89 15.29 -2.24 4.29
N LYS A 90 15.85 -2.48 5.46
CA LYS A 90 15.29 -1.99 6.72
C LYS A 90 15.59 -0.50 6.85
N PHE A 91 14.81 0.33 6.18
CA PHE A 91 14.90 1.77 6.29
C PHE A 91 13.88 2.28 7.31
N ASN A 92 14.32 3.15 8.20
CA ASN A 92 13.46 3.76 9.21
C ASN A 92 13.01 5.15 8.77
N LEU A 93 12.19 5.20 7.72
CA LEU A 93 11.62 6.45 7.23
C LEU A 93 10.54 6.95 8.20
N LYS A 94 10.76 8.12 8.78
CA LYS A 94 9.78 8.83 9.60
C LYS A 94 9.23 10.02 8.82
N LEU A 95 7.91 10.11 8.76
CA LEU A 95 7.21 11.23 8.15
C LEU A 95 6.86 12.26 9.22
N ASN A 96 6.99 13.54 8.91
CA ASN A 96 6.52 14.62 9.77
C ASN A 96 4.99 14.79 9.64
N LYS A 97 4.42 15.63 10.50
CA LYS A 97 2.97 15.86 10.55
C LYS A 97 2.42 16.40 9.23
N SER A 98 3.11 17.38 8.63
CA SER A 98 2.70 17.98 7.35
C SER A 98 2.63 16.94 6.23
N GLN A 99 3.66 16.09 6.11
CA GLN A 99 3.71 15.00 5.13
C GLN A 99 2.59 13.99 5.35
N LEU A 100 2.30 13.64 6.61
CA LEU A 100 1.20 12.73 6.95
C LEU A 100 -0.14 13.31 6.57
N ASP A 101 -0.37 14.60 6.82
CA ASP A 101 -1.65 15.27 6.51
C ASP A 101 -1.86 15.37 4.99
N LYS A 102 -0.82 15.65 4.22
CA LYS A 102 -0.87 15.62 2.75
C LYS A 102 -1.17 14.22 2.23
N LEU A 103 -0.49 13.20 2.72
CA LEU A 103 -0.72 11.81 2.32
C LEU A 103 -2.12 11.31 2.68
N LYS A 104 -2.69 11.75 3.82
CA LYS A 104 -4.08 11.44 4.16
C LYS A 104 -5.06 12.00 3.12
N LYS A 105 -4.83 13.22 2.63
CA LYS A 105 -5.65 13.83 1.58
C LYS A 105 -5.53 13.08 0.27
N ILE A 106 -4.29 12.76 -0.15
CA ILE A 106 -4.01 12.02 -1.39
C ILE A 106 -4.68 10.63 -1.40
N TYR A 107 -4.66 9.93 -0.27
CA TYR A 107 -5.21 8.57 -0.15
C TYR A 107 -6.54 8.53 0.60
N ILE A 108 -7.32 9.61 0.58
CA ILE A 108 -8.57 9.70 1.36
C ILE A 108 -9.55 8.58 1.01
N GLU A 109 -9.66 8.22 -0.24
CA GLU A 109 -10.55 7.13 -0.69
C GLU A 109 -10.10 5.76 -0.14
N ASP A 110 -8.80 5.51 -0.06
CA ASP A 110 -8.26 4.32 0.56
C ASP A 110 -8.60 4.24 2.06
N PHE A 111 -8.58 5.40 2.75
CA PHE A 111 -8.99 5.46 4.16
C PHE A 111 -10.48 5.18 4.32
N ASN A 112 -11.32 5.81 3.51
CA ASN A 112 -12.76 5.58 3.51
C ASN A 112 -13.08 4.10 3.23
N LEU A 113 -12.40 3.50 2.26
CA LEU A 113 -12.57 2.08 1.94
C LEU A 113 -12.17 1.16 3.11
N LEU A 114 -11.12 1.51 3.85
CA LEU A 114 -10.68 0.74 5.03
C LEU A 114 -11.68 0.79 6.19
N GLU A 115 -12.45 1.87 6.32
CA GLU A 115 -13.47 2.01 7.35
C GLU A 115 -14.69 1.10 7.09
N THR A 116 -14.84 0.60 5.85
CA THR A 116 -15.91 -0.35 5.49
C THR A 116 -15.57 -1.80 5.84
N LEU A 117 -14.35 -2.08 6.25
CA LEU A 117 -13.88 -3.41 6.64
C LEU A 117 -14.15 -3.71 8.11
#